data_c704cfa78fe785e3ef0572544d2f7051
#
_entry.id   c704cfa78fe785e3ef0572544d2f7051
#
_cell.length_a   1.000
_cell.length_b   1.000
_cell.length_c   1.000
_cell.angle_alpha   90.00
_cell.angle_beta   90.00
_cell.angle_gamma   90.00
#
_symmetry.space_group_name_H-M   'P 1'
#
loop_
_entity.id
_entity.type
_entity.pdbx_description
1 polymer ?
#
loop_
_entity_poly.entity_id
_entity_poly.type
_entity_poly.pdbx_seq_one_letter_code
_entity_poly.pdbx_strand_id
1 'polypeptide(L)'
;GTGSRGNSTLLETPNAKVLIDQGFSGTQLAKRLARLQLTPEDIDCVFITHHHGDHGGGAKVVQTKWNIPVLANERTALELDLVPELTTFFEALDLVRVGDDLAVLPVPVPHDGSDNVAFVASHGGERAAIITDLGSWTDELVAHVRGCEHISIEANYDHNKLMYGPYPYSLKDRISGRGGHLSNEQTGRFLAEVCTETTRSITLTHLSEKNNAPHLAESTVLYYIDEVFTGDLRISAQNGPDFSHYVGAETAASPEKSPLN
;
A
#
# COMPACT_ATOMS: atom_id res chain seq x y z
N GLY A 1 -6.12 -6.07 1.60
CA GLY A 1 -5.23 -7.24 1.68
C GLY A 1 -4.00 -7.03 0.82
N THR A 2 -2.88 -7.71 1.14
CA THR A 2 -1.58 -7.41 0.53
C THR A 2 -0.71 -8.67 0.42
N GLY A 3 0.06 -8.77 -0.67
CA GLY A 3 0.98 -9.87 -0.99
C GLY A 3 0.90 -10.31 -2.45
N SER A 4 1.74 -11.27 -2.85
CA SER A 4 1.93 -11.69 -4.24
C SER A 4 0.68 -12.26 -4.95
N ARG A 5 -0.46 -12.39 -4.27
CA ARG A 5 -1.73 -12.84 -4.85
C ARG A 5 -2.75 -11.71 -5.01
N GLY A 6 -2.34 -10.49 -4.79
CA GLY A 6 -3.13 -9.30 -4.96
C GLY A 6 -2.98 -8.32 -3.79
N ASN A 7 -2.91 -7.06 -4.16
CA ASN A 7 -2.84 -5.92 -3.26
C ASN A 7 -4.04 -5.01 -3.51
N SER A 8 -4.61 -4.47 -2.47
CA SER A 8 -5.60 -3.41 -2.52
C SER A 8 -5.77 -2.80 -1.14
N THR A 9 -5.67 -1.50 -1.04
CA THR A 9 -5.84 -0.71 0.19
C THR A 9 -7.02 0.22 -0.01
N LEU A 10 -8.01 0.18 0.90
CA LEU A 10 -9.12 1.13 0.91
C LEU A 10 -8.72 2.37 1.71
N LEU A 11 -8.89 3.54 1.11
CA LEU A 11 -8.91 4.83 1.78
C LEU A 11 -10.34 5.35 1.77
N GLU A 12 -10.87 5.66 2.93
CA GLU A 12 -12.23 6.13 3.10
C GLU A 12 -12.24 7.44 3.89
N THR A 13 -12.92 8.43 3.34
CA THR A 13 -13.25 9.70 4.00
C THR A 13 -14.77 9.83 4.05
N PRO A 14 -15.35 10.85 4.71
CA PRO A 14 -16.80 11.07 4.65
C PRO A 14 -17.36 11.22 3.23
N ASN A 15 -16.55 11.70 2.27
CA ASN A 15 -17.01 12.05 0.92
C ASN A 15 -16.28 11.28 -0.20
N ALA A 16 -15.35 10.39 0.12
CA ALA A 16 -14.64 9.61 -0.89
C ALA A 16 -14.26 8.21 -0.38
N LYS A 17 -14.38 7.22 -1.25
CA LYS A 17 -13.89 5.85 -1.07
C LYS A 17 -13.04 5.47 -2.26
N VAL A 18 -11.74 5.38 -2.06
CA VAL A 18 -10.80 5.04 -3.13
C VAL A 18 -10.01 3.78 -2.80
N LEU A 19 -9.66 3.02 -3.82
CA LEU A 19 -8.72 1.93 -3.69
C LEU A 19 -7.34 2.37 -4.19
N ILE A 20 -6.31 2.02 -3.45
CA ILE A 20 -4.93 2.01 -3.93
C ILE A 20 -4.60 0.57 -4.29
N ASP A 21 -4.34 0.36 -5.57
CA ASP A 21 -4.20 -0.93 -6.24
C ASP A 21 -5.47 -1.79 -6.27
N GLN A 22 -5.55 -2.63 -7.28
CA GLN A 22 -6.59 -3.63 -7.46
C GLN A 22 -6.02 -4.86 -8.17
N GLY A 23 -5.24 -5.65 -7.44
CA GLY A 23 -4.63 -6.89 -7.91
C GLY A 23 -5.53 -8.12 -7.75
N PHE A 24 -6.68 -8.00 -7.08
CA PHE A 24 -7.59 -9.10 -6.88
C PHE A 24 -8.54 -9.30 -8.07
N SER A 25 -9.02 -10.54 -8.27
CA SER A 25 -10.15 -10.74 -9.17
C SER A 25 -11.40 -10.00 -8.68
N GLY A 26 -12.31 -9.64 -9.57
CA GLY A 26 -13.54 -8.95 -9.19
C GLY A 26 -14.36 -9.68 -8.14
N THR A 27 -14.39 -11.01 -8.16
CA THR A 27 -15.05 -11.82 -7.11
C THR A 27 -14.37 -11.68 -5.76
N GLN A 28 -13.04 -11.61 -5.72
CA GLN A 28 -12.30 -11.44 -4.49
C GLN A 28 -12.45 -10.01 -3.94
N LEU A 29 -12.45 -9.00 -4.82
CA LEU A 29 -12.72 -7.63 -4.42
C LEU A 29 -14.10 -7.52 -3.74
N ALA A 30 -15.16 -7.97 -4.40
CA ALA A 30 -16.52 -7.92 -3.84
C ALA A 30 -16.64 -8.62 -2.48
N LYS A 31 -16.00 -9.80 -2.33
CA LYS A 31 -15.98 -10.51 -1.03
C LYS A 31 -15.25 -9.75 0.07
N ARG A 32 -14.18 -9.03 -0.27
CA ARG A 32 -13.40 -8.24 0.70
C ARG A 32 -14.13 -6.97 1.10
N LEU A 33 -14.74 -6.27 0.15
CA LEU A 33 -15.56 -5.10 0.42
C LEU A 33 -16.80 -5.47 1.28
N ALA A 34 -17.44 -6.61 1.02
CA ALA A 34 -18.57 -7.08 1.81
C ALA A 34 -18.24 -7.30 3.31
N ARG A 35 -16.98 -7.62 3.65
CA ARG A 35 -16.53 -7.69 5.06
C ARG A 35 -16.52 -6.32 5.75
N LEU A 36 -16.42 -5.25 4.96
CA LEU A 36 -16.50 -3.86 5.41
C LEU A 36 -17.92 -3.27 5.22
N GLN A 37 -18.89 -4.10 4.89
CA GLN A 37 -20.28 -3.68 4.58
C GLN A 37 -20.35 -2.75 3.35
N LEU A 38 -19.40 -2.89 2.42
CA LEU A 38 -19.32 -2.15 1.15
C LEU A 38 -19.55 -3.10 -0.03
N THR A 39 -19.93 -2.50 -1.14
CA THR A 39 -20.00 -3.14 -2.47
C THR A 39 -19.00 -2.46 -3.42
N PRO A 40 -18.66 -3.05 -4.56
CA PRO A 40 -17.81 -2.36 -5.54
C PRO A 40 -18.38 -1.05 -6.04
N GLU A 41 -19.70 -0.90 -6.08
CA GLU A 41 -20.42 0.30 -6.49
C GLU A 41 -20.25 1.48 -5.51
N ASP A 42 -19.79 1.21 -4.28
CA ASP A 42 -19.47 2.25 -3.30
C ASP A 42 -18.10 2.89 -3.53
N ILE A 43 -17.28 2.35 -4.45
CA ILE A 43 -15.92 2.82 -4.73
C ILE A 43 -15.96 3.90 -5.82
N ASP A 44 -15.45 5.07 -5.50
CA ASP A 44 -15.41 6.22 -6.42
C ASP A 44 -14.36 6.06 -7.51
N CYS A 45 -13.17 5.54 -7.17
CA CYS A 45 -12.11 5.29 -8.14
C CYS A 45 -11.01 4.37 -7.58
N VAL A 46 -10.11 3.94 -8.47
CA VAL A 46 -8.95 3.12 -8.15
C VAL A 46 -7.68 3.82 -8.64
N PHE A 47 -6.71 4.02 -7.77
CA PHE A 47 -5.36 4.44 -8.14
C PHE A 47 -4.46 3.22 -8.28
N ILE A 48 -3.64 3.16 -9.33
CA ILE A 48 -2.71 2.05 -9.58
C ILE A 48 -1.27 2.54 -9.41
N THR A 49 -0.50 1.86 -8.57
CA THR A 49 0.91 2.15 -8.31
C THR A 49 1.78 1.80 -9.51
N HIS A 50 1.55 0.62 -10.11
CA HIS A 50 2.28 0.09 -11.26
C HIS A 50 1.55 -1.10 -11.91
N HIS A 51 2.08 -1.57 -13.04
CA HIS A 51 1.39 -2.53 -13.93
C HIS A 51 1.47 -4.01 -13.52
N HIS A 52 2.21 -4.40 -12.49
CA HIS A 52 2.29 -5.81 -12.09
C HIS A 52 0.92 -6.40 -11.77
N GLY A 53 0.74 -7.69 -12.09
CA GLY A 53 -0.57 -8.35 -12.02
C GLY A 53 -1.19 -8.40 -10.63
N ASP A 54 -0.38 -8.44 -9.60
CA ASP A 54 -0.83 -8.40 -8.19
C ASP A 54 -1.15 -6.98 -7.69
N HIS A 55 -0.94 -5.94 -8.51
CA HIS A 55 -1.34 -4.55 -8.23
C HIS A 55 -2.44 -4.08 -9.18
N GLY A 56 -2.29 -4.29 -10.47
CA GLY A 56 -3.22 -3.81 -11.49
C GLY A 56 -4.11 -4.88 -12.15
N GLY A 57 -3.89 -6.17 -11.88
CA GLY A 57 -4.52 -7.27 -12.62
C GLY A 57 -6.05 -7.32 -12.58
N GLY A 58 -6.68 -6.68 -11.61
CA GLY A 58 -8.14 -6.54 -11.53
C GLY A 58 -8.69 -5.20 -12.01
N ALA A 59 -7.83 -4.24 -12.38
CA ALA A 59 -8.22 -2.87 -12.71
C ALA A 59 -9.18 -2.81 -13.91
N LYS A 60 -8.88 -3.50 -14.99
CA LYS A 60 -9.79 -3.57 -16.16
C LYS A 60 -11.15 -4.21 -15.84
N VAL A 61 -11.17 -5.16 -14.90
CA VAL A 61 -12.42 -5.80 -14.46
C VAL A 61 -13.31 -4.81 -13.71
N VAL A 62 -12.76 -3.96 -12.85
CA VAL A 62 -13.56 -2.96 -12.12
C VAL A 62 -14.12 -1.90 -13.07
N GLN A 63 -13.36 -1.51 -14.10
CA GLN A 63 -13.85 -0.62 -15.14
C GLN A 63 -15.03 -1.24 -15.90
N THR A 64 -14.85 -2.43 -16.44
CA THR A 64 -15.84 -3.05 -17.35
C THR A 64 -17.07 -3.58 -16.64
N LYS A 65 -16.94 -4.03 -15.40
CA LYS A 65 -18.05 -4.65 -14.66
C LYS A 65 -18.84 -3.66 -13.81
N TRP A 66 -18.18 -2.68 -13.21
CA TRP A 66 -18.79 -1.75 -12.27
C TRP A 66 -18.68 -0.29 -12.68
N ASN A 67 -18.10 -0.02 -13.85
CA ASN A 67 -17.90 1.32 -14.38
C ASN A 67 -17.09 2.24 -13.43
N ILE A 68 -16.16 1.66 -12.66
CA ILE A 68 -15.32 2.39 -11.72
C ILE A 68 -14.14 3.01 -12.47
N PRO A 69 -13.91 4.33 -12.39
CA PRO A 69 -12.75 4.98 -12.98
C PRO A 69 -11.43 4.47 -12.38
N VAL A 70 -10.40 4.35 -13.24
CA VAL A 70 -9.04 3.99 -12.81
C VAL A 70 -8.10 5.14 -13.10
N LEU A 71 -7.28 5.49 -12.11
CA LEU A 71 -6.25 6.51 -12.23
C LEU A 71 -4.87 5.82 -12.26
N ALA A 72 -4.09 6.09 -13.29
CA ALA A 72 -2.77 5.50 -13.49
C ALA A 72 -1.90 6.44 -14.30
N ASN A 73 -0.57 6.27 -14.27
CA ASN A 73 0.27 6.90 -15.29
C ASN A 73 0.02 6.25 -16.66
N GLU A 74 0.37 6.94 -17.73
CA GLU A 74 0.09 6.52 -19.10
C GLU A 74 0.63 5.12 -19.41
N ARG A 75 1.86 4.83 -18.99
CA ARG A 75 2.50 3.55 -19.24
C ARG A 75 1.81 2.40 -18.49
N THR A 76 1.49 2.57 -17.22
CA THR A 76 0.74 1.59 -16.44
C THR A 76 -0.62 1.31 -17.08
N ALA A 77 -1.32 2.33 -17.53
CA ALA A 77 -2.60 2.19 -18.21
C ALA A 77 -2.49 1.38 -19.51
N LEU A 78 -1.43 1.62 -20.30
CA LEU A 78 -1.14 0.91 -21.53
C LEU A 78 -0.84 -0.59 -21.26
N GLU A 79 0.05 -0.86 -20.31
CA GLU A 79 0.45 -2.25 -19.96
C GLU A 79 -0.71 -3.07 -19.38
N LEU A 80 -1.65 -2.43 -18.69
CA LEU A 80 -2.85 -3.07 -18.15
C LEU A 80 -4.02 -3.12 -19.14
N ASP A 81 -3.85 -2.56 -20.34
CA ASP A 81 -4.91 -2.47 -21.38
C ASP A 81 -6.22 -1.88 -20.78
N LEU A 82 -6.09 -0.77 -20.05
CA LEU A 82 -7.23 -0.11 -19.41
C LEU A 82 -8.20 0.49 -20.43
N VAL A 83 -9.47 0.61 -20.05
CA VAL A 83 -10.51 1.25 -20.86
C VAL A 83 -10.28 2.76 -20.90
N PRO A 84 -9.98 3.37 -22.06
CA PRO A 84 -9.58 4.78 -22.14
C PRO A 84 -10.61 5.75 -21.56
N GLU A 85 -11.90 5.51 -21.81
CA GLU A 85 -13.01 6.36 -21.37
C GLU A 85 -13.22 6.33 -19.84
N LEU A 86 -12.65 5.32 -19.17
CA LEU A 86 -12.69 5.13 -17.70
C LEU A 86 -11.30 5.26 -17.07
N THR A 87 -10.34 5.84 -17.80
CA THR A 87 -8.99 6.05 -17.31
C THR A 87 -8.68 7.54 -17.22
N THR A 88 -8.21 7.95 -16.05
CA THR A 88 -7.66 9.29 -15.83
C THR A 88 -6.15 9.16 -15.63
N PHE A 89 -5.38 9.94 -16.37
CA PHE A 89 -3.93 9.94 -16.24
C PHE A 89 -3.48 10.91 -15.15
N PHE A 90 -2.48 10.53 -14.41
CA PHE A 90 -1.73 11.41 -13.52
C PHE A 90 -0.24 11.37 -13.85
N GLU A 91 0.45 12.46 -13.59
CA GLU A 91 1.90 12.52 -13.57
C GLU A 91 2.42 12.43 -12.13
N ALA A 92 3.64 11.92 -11.99
CA ALA A 92 4.29 11.90 -10.68
C ALA A 92 4.40 13.32 -10.11
N LEU A 93 4.14 13.46 -8.81
CA LEU A 93 4.12 14.71 -8.05
C LEU A 93 2.96 15.68 -8.37
N ASP A 94 2.05 15.30 -9.25
CA ASP A 94 0.82 16.04 -9.46
C ASP A 94 -0.26 15.63 -8.46
N LEU A 95 -0.74 16.60 -7.67
CA LEU A 95 -1.75 16.35 -6.65
C LEU A 95 -3.12 16.08 -7.28
N VAL A 96 -3.63 14.88 -7.10
CA VAL A 96 -4.96 14.48 -7.57
C VAL A 96 -5.98 14.64 -6.44
N ARG A 97 -7.12 15.29 -6.74
CA ARG A 97 -8.22 15.44 -5.78
C ARG A 97 -9.37 14.48 -6.12
N VAL A 98 -9.91 13.86 -5.08
CA VAL A 98 -11.10 13.00 -5.17
C VAL A 98 -12.14 13.55 -4.21
N GLY A 99 -13.31 13.91 -4.76
CA GLY A 99 -14.30 14.65 -3.98
C GLY A 99 -13.73 15.99 -3.49
N ASP A 100 -14.28 16.46 -2.38
CA ASP A 100 -13.92 17.77 -1.82
C ASP A 100 -12.87 17.68 -0.70
N ASP A 101 -12.58 16.47 -0.19
CA ASP A 101 -11.87 16.30 1.06
C ASP A 101 -10.64 15.35 1.00
N LEU A 102 -10.46 14.60 -0.06
CA LEU A 102 -9.30 13.72 -0.23
C LEU A 102 -8.36 14.25 -1.33
N ALA A 103 -7.08 14.34 -1.01
CA ALA A 103 -6.03 14.60 -1.99
C ALA A 103 -4.99 13.49 -1.96
N VAL A 104 -4.56 13.03 -3.13
CA VAL A 104 -3.62 11.92 -3.32
C VAL A 104 -2.45 12.38 -4.17
N LEU A 105 -1.24 12.28 -3.65
CA LEU A 105 0.01 12.64 -4.32
C LEU A 105 0.74 11.36 -4.76
N PRO A 106 0.93 11.11 -6.06
CA PRO A 106 1.79 10.04 -6.54
C PRO A 106 3.27 10.45 -6.40
N VAL A 107 4.06 9.66 -5.67
CA VAL A 107 5.49 9.91 -5.43
C VAL A 107 6.31 8.81 -6.09
N PRO A 108 7.30 9.13 -6.95
CA PRO A 108 8.09 8.13 -7.66
C PRO A 108 8.85 7.18 -6.72
N VAL A 109 8.86 5.90 -7.04
CA VAL A 109 9.62 4.87 -6.31
C VAL A 109 10.44 3.99 -7.25
N PRO A 110 11.66 3.59 -6.86
CA PRO A 110 12.46 2.62 -7.60
C PRO A 110 11.91 1.20 -7.46
N HIS A 111 11.34 0.66 -8.52
CA HIS A 111 10.89 -0.73 -8.61
C HIS A 111 11.04 -1.24 -10.05
N ASP A 112 10.90 -2.56 -10.28
CA ASP A 112 11.00 -3.18 -11.61
C ASP A 112 10.04 -2.49 -12.61
N GLY A 113 10.58 -1.95 -13.67
CA GLY A 113 9.85 -1.17 -14.65
C GLY A 113 10.12 0.33 -14.53
N SER A 114 9.28 1.14 -15.16
CA SER A 114 9.35 2.60 -15.09
C SER A 114 8.03 3.18 -14.61
N ASP A 115 8.10 4.39 -14.08
CA ASP A 115 6.95 5.20 -13.66
C ASP A 115 6.15 4.60 -12.49
N ASN A 116 6.82 3.79 -11.64
CA ASN A 116 6.19 3.27 -10.43
C ASN A 116 6.08 4.36 -9.36
N VAL A 117 4.96 4.36 -8.63
CA VAL A 117 4.70 5.37 -7.60
C VAL A 117 4.22 4.73 -6.30
N ALA A 118 4.56 5.37 -5.18
CA ALA A 118 3.82 5.29 -3.93
C ALA A 118 2.78 6.41 -3.89
N PHE A 119 1.84 6.35 -2.97
CA PHE A 119 0.85 7.41 -2.79
C PHE A 119 0.91 7.99 -1.37
N VAL A 120 0.86 9.33 -1.30
CA VAL A 120 0.64 10.04 -0.05
C VAL A 120 -0.75 10.69 -0.12
N ALA A 121 -1.68 10.16 0.65
CA ALA A 121 -3.02 10.68 0.76
C ALA A 121 -3.11 11.70 1.91
N SER A 122 -3.94 12.73 1.76
CA SER A 122 -4.19 13.73 2.79
C SER A 122 -5.67 14.06 2.92
N HIS A 123 -6.14 14.12 4.17
CA HIS A 123 -7.50 14.47 4.55
C HIS A 123 -7.49 15.11 5.95
N GLY A 124 -8.26 16.20 6.15
CA GLY A 124 -8.46 16.82 7.47
C GLY A 124 -7.18 17.30 8.19
N GLY A 125 -6.08 17.50 7.45
CA GLY A 125 -4.78 17.89 8.01
C GLY A 125 -3.89 16.69 8.39
N GLU A 126 -4.36 15.45 8.25
CA GLU A 126 -3.58 14.23 8.42
C GLU A 126 -3.16 13.63 7.09
N ARG A 127 -2.07 12.85 7.09
CA ARG A 127 -1.50 12.21 5.91
C ARG A 127 -1.25 10.73 6.13
N ALA A 128 -1.52 9.94 5.09
CA ALA A 128 -1.25 8.51 5.05
C ALA A 128 -0.36 8.19 3.84
N ALA A 129 0.77 7.54 4.06
CA ALA A 129 1.62 7.02 2.99
C ALA A 129 1.30 5.55 2.72
N ILE A 130 1.09 5.20 1.45
CA ILE A 130 0.90 3.82 0.99
C ILE A 130 2.05 3.51 0.03
N ILE A 131 2.99 2.68 0.51
CA ILE A 131 4.26 2.38 -0.15
C ILE A 131 4.33 0.86 -0.31
N THR A 132 3.93 0.40 -1.46
CA THR A 132 4.11 -0.99 -1.87
C THR A 132 5.31 -1.07 -2.81
N ASP A 133 5.82 -2.22 -3.03
CA ASP A 133 6.86 -2.57 -3.99
C ASP A 133 7.90 -1.50 -4.31
N LEU A 134 8.99 -1.52 -3.56
CA LEU A 134 10.17 -0.70 -3.84
C LEU A 134 11.43 -1.46 -3.41
N GLY A 135 12.48 -1.39 -4.22
CA GLY A 135 13.77 -2.05 -3.89
C GLY A 135 14.78 -1.11 -3.22
N SER A 136 14.50 0.18 -3.23
CA SER A 136 15.30 1.24 -2.61
C SER A 136 14.44 2.50 -2.51
N TRP A 137 14.91 3.53 -1.81
CA TRP A 137 14.19 4.81 -1.70
C TRP A 137 15.06 6.00 -2.11
N THR A 138 14.40 7.12 -2.33
CA THR A 138 14.98 8.40 -2.72
C THR A 138 14.76 9.45 -1.64
N ASP A 139 15.58 10.50 -1.62
CA ASP A 139 15.39 11.64 -0.73
C ASP A 139 14.02 12.32 -0.96
N GLU A 140 13.49 12.26 -2.18
CA GLU A 140 12.17 12.77 -2.52
C GLU A 140 11.07 11.98 -1.84
N LEU A 141 11.12 10.65 -1.86
CA LEU A 141 10.17 9.81 -1.12
C LEU A 141 10.24 10.10 0.38
N VAL A 142 11.46 10.19 0.95
CA VAL A 142 11.66 10.55 2.35
C VAL A 142 11.01 11.89 2.68
N ALA A 143 11.22 12.92 1.85
CA ALA A 143 10.65 14.25 2.08
C ALA A 143 9.12 14.25 2.09
N HIS A 144 8.49 13.46 1.22
CA HIS A 144 7.03 13.38 1.16
C HIS A 144 6.41 12.48 2.24
N VAL A 145 7.10 11.42 2.68
CA VAL A 145 6.61 10.49 3.71
C VAL A 145 6.87 10.99 5.13
N ARG A 146 7.96 11.73 5.34
CA ARG A 146 8.33 12.23 6.67
C ARG A 146 7.18 13.03 7.31
N GLY A 147 6.83 12.62 8.53
CA GLY A 147 5.75 13.23 9.29
C GLY A 147 4.35 12.84 8.84
N CYS A 148 4.19 11.78 8.03
CA CYS A 148 2.89 11.15 7.86
C CYS A 148 2.46 10.48 9.17
N GLU A 149 1.19 10.66 9.53
CA GLU A 149 0.60 10.06 10.72
C GLU A 149 0.43 8.55 10.57
N HIS A 150 0.19 8.10 9.35
CA HIS A 150 -0.04 6.69 9.02
C HIS A 150 0.86 6.26 7.87
N ILE A 151 1.59 5.15 8.04
CA ILE A 151 2.52 4.64 7.03
C ILE A 151 2.21 3.16 6.79
N SER A 152 1.77 2.83 5.59
CA SER A 152 1.67 1.45 5.09
C SER A 152 2.86 1.20 4.16
N ILE A 153 3.73 0.25 4.49
CA ILE A 153 4.97 0.00 3.75
C ILE A 153 5.26 -1.49 3.65
N GLU A 154 5.86 -1.90 2.54
CA GLU A 154 6.30 -3.29 2.42
C GLU A 154 7.42 -3.63 3.42
N ALA A 155 7.39 -4.87 3.89
CA ALA A 155 8.48 -5.57 4.55
C ALA A 155 8.55 -6.96 3.91
N ASN A 156 9.14 -7.04 2.73
CA ASN A 156 8.94 -8.19 1.87
C ASN A 156 9.66 -9.43 2.39
N TYR A 157 10.95 -9.32 2.70
CA TYR A 157 11.72 -10.49 3.04
C TYR A 157 12.64 -10.32 4.26
N ASP A 158 12.83 -11.41 4.98
CA ASP A 158 13.96 -11.59 5.90
C ASP A 158 15.20 -11.98 5.08
N HIS A 159 16.31 -11.29 5.32
CA HIS A 159 17.54 -11.49 4.54
C HIS A 159 18.04 -12.96 4.59
N ASN A 160 18.04 -13.56 5.75
CA ASN A 160 18.54 -14.94 5.91
C ASN A 160 17.60 -15.95 5.24
N LYS A 161 16.27 -15.77 5.41
CA LYS A 161 15.30 -16.65 4.74
C LYS A 161 15.41 -16.56 3.22
N LEU A 162 15.63 -15.38 2.65
CA LEU A 162 15.83 -15.24 1.22
C LEU A 162 17.16 -15.87 0.79
N MET A 163 18.28 -15.53 1.43
CA MET A 163 19.62 -15.99 1.01
C MET A 163 19.81 -17.50 1.17
N TYR A 164 19.32 -18.09 2.24
CA TYR A 164 19.41 -19.55 2.49
C TYR A 164 18.17 -20.32 2.01
N GLY A 165 17.15 -19.63 1.49
CA GLY A 165 15.93 -20.23 0.95
C GLY A 165 16.13 -20.94 -0.39
N PRO A 166 15.10 -21.66 -0.87
CA PRO A 166 15.20 -22.54 -2.03
C PRO A 166 15.21 -21.82 -3.40
N TYR A 167 15.10 -20.51 -3.43
CA TYR A 167 15.03 -19.77 -4.70
C TYR A 167 16.36 -19.82 -5.47
N PRO A 168 16.34 -19.85 -6.81
CA PRO A 168 17.53 -19.69 -7.63
C PRO A 168 18.22 -18.35 -7.35
N TYR A 169 19.55 -18.30 -7.53
CA TYR A 169 20.34 -17.10 -7.28
C TYR A 169 19.83 -15.89 -8.06
N SER A 170 19.49 -16.06 -9.34
CA SER A 170 18.95 -14.98 -10.18
C SER A 170 17.66 -14.37 -9.64
N LEU A 171 16.80 -15.18 -9.03
CA LEU A 171 15.57 -14.67 -8.39
C LEU A 171 15.87 -13.97 -7.06
N LYS A 172 16.82 -14.47 -6.28
CA LYS A 172 17.29 -13.80 -5.06
C LYS A 172 17.87 -12.42 -5.38
N ASP A 173 18.74 -12.36 -6.39
CA ASP A 173 19.37 -11.14 -6.85
C ASP A 173 18.33 -10.11 -7.35
N ARG A 174 17.33 -10.57 -8.11
CA ARG A 174 16.20 -9.71 -8.52
C ARG A 174 15.42 -9.18 -7.32
N ILE A 175 15.05 -10.04 -6.37
CA ILE A 175 14.26 -9.64 -5.19
C ILE A 175 15.03 -8.63 -4.33
N SER A 176 16.32 -8.86 -4.09
CA SER A 176 17.15 -7.99 -3.23
C SER A 176 17.79 -6.83 -3.97
N GLY A 177 17.59 -6.70 -5.27
CA GLY A 177 18.13 -5.63 -6.10
C GLY A 177 17.46 -4.28 -5.85
N ARG A 178 18.07 -3.20 -6.34
CA ARG A 178 17.57 -1.82 -6.16
C ARG A 178 16.17 -1.58 -6.72
N GLY A 179 15.73 -2.35 -7.69
CA GLY A 179 14.38 -2.32 -8.26
C GLY A 179 13.52 -3.50 -7.81
N GLY A 180 13.99 -4.32 -6.84
CA GLY A 180 13.24 -5.44 -6.30
C GLY A 180 12.33 -5.03 -5.14
N HIS A 181 12.59 -5.58 -3.94
CA HIS A 181 11.79 -5.34 -2.74
C HIS A 181 12.67 -4.98 -1.54
N LEU A 182 12.08 -4.37 -0.51
CA LEU A 182 12.77 -4.09 0.74
C LEU A 182 12.85 -5.34 1.63
N SER A 183 14.02 -5.55 2.23
CA SER A 183 14.14 -6.43 3.38
C SER A 183 13.54 -5.79 4.63
N ASN A 184 13.25 -6.60 5.66
CA ASN A 184 12.82 -6.11 6.96
C ASN A 184 13.76 -5.03 7.54
N GLU A 185 15.08 -5.21 7.35
CA GLU A 185 16.08 -4.23 7.78
C GLU A 185 16.00 -2.91 7.01
N GLN A 186 15.81 -2.99 5.69
CA GLN A 186 15.69 -1.79 4.86
C GLN A 186 14.42 -1.03 5.21
N THR A 187 13.31 -1.74 5.42
CA THR A 187 12.05 -1.15 5.90
C THR A 187 12.24 -0.44 7.24
N GLY A 188 12.91 -1.10 8.19
CA GLY A 188 13.21 -0.49 9.50
C GLY A 188 14.06 0.78 9.37
N ARG A 189 15.10 0.76 8.53
CA ARG A 189 15.96 1.93 8.28
C ARG A 189 15.19 3.10 7.63
N PHE A 190 14.37 2.81 6.63
CA PHE A 190 13.53 3.83 6.01
C PHE A 190 12.56 4.45 7.04
N LEU A 191 11.90 3.61 7.84
CA LEU A 191 10.99 4.08 8.88
C LEU A 191 11.70 4.91 9.95
N ALA A 192 12.91 4.54 10.38
CA ALA A 192 13.72 5.34 11.30
C ALA A 192 14.06 6.73 10.73
N GLU A 193 14.13 6.86 9.41
CA GLU A 193 14.40 8.12 8.73
C GLU A 193 13.14 9.01 8.63
N VAL A 194 11.94 8.43 8.44
CA VAL A 194 10.71 9.19 8.16
C VAL A 194 9.77 9.35 9.33
N CYS A 195 9.81 8.45 10.33
CA CYS A 195 8.97 8.55 11.53
C CYS A 195 9.32 9.80 12.34
N THR A 196 8.29 10.41 12.90
CA THR A 196 8.38 11.56 13.79
C THR A 196 7.40 11.35 14.95
N GLU A 197 7.37 12.28 15.88
CA GLU A 197 6.42 12.29 17.00
C GLU A 197 4.95 12.30 16.55
N THR A 198 4.69 12.71 15.29
CA THR A 198 3.34 12.70 14.72
C THR A 198 2.93 11.34 14.16
N THR A 199 3.87 10.43 13.92
CA THR A 199 3.58 9.11 13.34
C THR A 199 2.85 8.25 14.36
N ARG A 200 1.60 7.88 14.06
CA ARG A 200 0.68 7.16 14.97
C ARG A 200 0.57 5.68 14.66
N SER A 201 0.63 5.32 13.40
CA SER A 201 0.52 3.90 13.01
C SER A 201 1.40 3.53 11.84
N ILE A 202 1.93 2.33 11.92
CA ILE A 202 2.69 1.68 10.84
C ILE A 202 2.01 0.35 10.53
N THR A 203 1.77 0.09 9.25
CA THR A 203 1.31 -1.22 8.77
C THR A 203 2.36 -1.82 7.86
N LEU A 204 2.94 -2.94 8.28
CA LEU A 204 3.84 -3.72 7.42
C LEU A 204 3.01 -4.54 6.44
N THR A 205 3.32 -4.42 5.17
CA THR A 205 2.56 -5.02 4.06
C THR A 205 3.47 -5.85 3.15
N HIS A 206 2.89 -6.51 2.19
CA HIS A 206 3.58 -7.24 1.12
C HIS A 206 4.64 -8.24 1.59
N LEU A 207 4.39 -8.92 2.73
CA LEU A 207 5.30 -9.92 3.27
C LEU A 207 5.31 -11.17 2.38
N SER A 208 6.50 -11.62 2.01
CA SER A 208 6.69 -12.87 1.28
C SER A 208 6.29 -14.08 2.12
N GLU A 209 5.36 -14.88 1.62
CA GLU A 209 4.94 -16.13 2.30
C GLU A 209 6.10 -17.13 2.49
N LYS A 210 7.11 -17.10 1.62
CA LYS A 210 8.26 -18.03 1.66
C LYS A 210 9.49 -17.45 2.35
N ASN A 211 9.76 -16.17 2.10
CA ASN A 211 11.01 -15.55 2.52
C ASN A 211 10.84 -14.60 3.71
N ASN A 212 9.67 -14.61 4.36
CA ASN A 212 9.45 -13.83 5.58
C ASN A 212 8.60 -14.60 6.59
N ALA A 213 8.39 -13.99 7.75
CA ALA A 213 7.39 -14.37 8.73
C ALA A 213 6.99 -13.12 9.52
N PRO A 214 5.71 -12.98 9.93
CA PRO A 214 5.23 -11.80 10.63
C PRO A 214 6.11 -11.37 11.81
N HIS A 215 6.47 -12.31 12.70
CA HIS A 215 7.29 -12.01 13.87
C HIS A 215 8.72 -11.54 13.52
N LEU A 216 9.29 -11.98 12.37
CA LEU A 216 10.62 -11.53 11.92
C LEU A 216 10.53 -10.11 11.37
N ALA A 217 9.50 -9.80 10.60
CA ALA A 217 9.27 -8.45 10.11
C ALA A 217 9.07 -7.47 11.29
N GLU A 218 8.17 -7.81 12.20
CA GLU A 218 7.87 -7.00 13.38
C GLU A 218 9.10 -6.75 14.25
N SER A 219 9.80 -7.81 14.70
CA SER A 219 10.95 -7.68 15.58
C SER A 219 12.11 -6.93 14.93
N THR A 220 12.34 -7.16 13.61
CA THR A 220 13.40 -6.43 12.90
C THR A 220 13.07 -4.96 12.74
N VAL A 221 11.86 -4.63 12.32
CA VAL A 221 11.46 -3.23 12.14
C VAL A 221 11.47 -2.49 13.48
N LEU A 222 10.90 -3.06 14.54
CA LEU A 222 10.91 -2.46 15.88
C LEU A 222 12.32 -2.15 16.36
N TYR A 223 13.29 -3.02 16.12
CA TYR A 223 14.70 -2.79 16.49
C TYR A 223 15.26 -1.47 15.91
N TYR A 224 14.77 -1.03 14.76
CA TYR A 224 15.24 0.22 14.13
C TYR A 224 14.46 1.46 14.56
N ILE A 225 13.22 1.30 15.04
CA ILE A 225 12.32 2.42 15.26
C ILE A 225 11.86 2.61 16.71
N ASP A 226 12.27 1.74 17.64
CA ASP A 226 11.82 1.76 19.05
C ASP A 226 12.15 3.07 19.79
N GLU A 227 13.21 3.79 19.39
CA GLU A 227 13.57 5.10 19.97
C GLU A 227 12.75 6.27 19.38
N VAL A 228 12.14 6.09 18.20
CA VAL A 228 11.47 7.19 17.47
C VAL A 228 9.97 6.95 17.24
N PHE A 229 9.47 5.75 17.50
CA PHE A 229 8.09 5.38 17.26
C PHE A 229 7.47 4.69 18.47
N THR A 230 6.36 5.27 18.96
CA THR A 230 5.59 4.73 20.11
C THR A 230 4.14 4.40 19.74
N GLY A 231 3.83 4.46 18.45
CA GLY A 231 2.47 4.22 17.93
C GLY A 231 2.12 2.75 17.77
N ASP A 232 1.12 2.48 16.96
CA ASP A 232 0.59 1.13 16.71
C ASP A 232 1.28 0.52 15.46
N LEU A 233 2.02 -0.57 15.65
CA LEU A 233 2.62 -1.34 14.56
C LEU A 233 1.81 -2.59 14.31
N ARG A 234 1.37 -2.78 13.08
CA ARG A 234 0.59 -3.95 12.64
C ARG A 234 1.14 -4.56 11.38
N ILE A 235 0.72 -5.79 11.12
CA ILE A 235 1.07 -6.53 9.92
C ILE A 235 -0.20 -6.90 9.18
N SER A 236 -0.29 -6.49 7.93
CA SER A 236 -1.40 -6.87 7.05
C SER A 236 -1.06 -8.12 6.27
N ALA A 237 -1.97 -9.07 6.28
CA ALA A 237 -1.80 -10.36 5.61
C ALA A 237 -2.49 -10.39 4.23
N GLN A 238 -2.17 -11.40 3.42
CA GLN A 238 -2.78 -11.63 2.10
C GLN A 238 -4.30 -11.71 2.15
N ASN A 239 -4.87 -12.24 3.21
CA ASN A 239 -6.32 -12.38 3.38
C ASN A 239 -6.94 -11.29 4.28
N GLY A 240 -6.10 -10.42 4.85
CA GLY A 240 -6.52 -9.30 5.71
C GLY A 240 -6.94 -8.07 4.92
N PRO A 241 -7.11 -6.93 5.58
CA PRO A 241 -6.83 -6.71 6.99
C PRO A 241 -7.96 -7.20 7.89
N ASP A 242 -7.59 -7.48 9.13
CA ASP A 242 -8.53 -7.70 10.21
C ASP A 242 -8.63 -6.44 11.11
N PHE A 243 -8.14 -5.29 10.61
CA PHE A 243 -8.13 -4.00 11.30
C PHE A 243 -8.25 -2.84 10.31
N SER A 244 -8.66 -1.68 10.83
CA SER A 244 -8.60 -0.39 10.14
C SER A 244 -7.85 0.61 11.01
N HIS A 245 -7.13 1.54 10.40
CA HIS A 245 -6.63 2.74 11.06
C HIS A 245 -7.58 3.88 10.71
N TYR A 246 -8.06 4.58 11.73
CA TYR A 246 -8.84 5.80 11.54
C TYR A 246 -7.91 6.99 11.49
N VAL A 247 -8.03 7.78 10.43
CA VAL A 247 -7.31 9.02 10.19
C VAL A 247 -8.28 10.16 10.49
N GLY A 248 -8.01 10.98 11.51
CA GLY A 248 -8.85 12.14 11.85
C GLY A 248 -9.02 12.35 13.35
N ALA A 249 -9.35 13.60 13.71
CA ALA A 249 -9.39 14.09 15.10
C ALA A 249 -10.19 13.18 16.03
N GLU A 250 -9.67 13.07 17.25
CA GLU A 250 -10.32 12.46 18.41
C GLU A 250 -11.80 12.85 18.52
N THR A 251 -12.70 11.97 18.07
CA THR A 251 -14.04 11.82 18.65
C THR A 251 -14.70 10.59 18.06
N ALA A 252 -14.41 9.39 18.57
CA ALA A 252 -15.40 8.34 18.76
C ALA A 252 -14.74 7.20 19.53
N ALA A 253 -15.37 6.84 20.62
CA ALA A 253 -15.01 5.70 21.44
C ALA A 253 -14.76 4.46 20.58
N SER A 254 -13.66 3.77 20.85
CA SER A 254 -13.32 2.48 20.26
C SER A 254 -14.56 1.59 20.23
N PRO A 255 -14.93 0.97 19.09
CA PRO A 255 -15.96 -0.04 19.11
C PRO A 255 -15.46 -1.19 20.00
N GLU A 256 -16.24 -1.50 21.02
CA GLU A 256 -16.02 -2.64 21.91
C GLU A 256 -15.79 -3.91 21.07
N LYS A 257 -14.75 -4.64 21.45
CA LYS A 257 -14.48 -5.97 20.90
C LYS A 257 -15.73 -6.81 21.11
N SER A 258 -16.42 -7.11 20.01
CA SER A 258 -17.48 -8.14 20.04
C SER A 258 -16.79 -9.49 20.29
N PRO A 259 -17.17 -10.24 21.32
CA PRO A 259 -16.63 -11.58 21.54
C PRO A 259 -17.11 -12.48 20.41
N LEU A 260 -16.17 -13.07 19.70
CA LEU A 260 -16.43 -14.18 18.80
C LEU A 260 -16.92 -15.38 19.64
N ASN A 261 -18.18 -15.75 19.44
CA ASN A 261 -18.70 -17.07 19.76
C ASN A 261 -18.47 -18.02 18.61
#